data_6de49a35013aff4f7f7bfd466c434a95
#
_entry.id   6de49a35013aff4f7f7bfd466c434a95
#
_cell.length_a   1.000
_cell.length_b   1.000
_cell.length_c   1.000
_cell.angle_alpha   90.00
_cell.angle_beta   90.00
_cell.angle_gamma   90.00
#
_symmetry.space_group_name_H-M   'P 1'
#
loop_
_entity.id
_entity.type
_entity.pdbx_description
1 polymer ?
#
loop_
_entity_poly.entity_id
_entity_poly.type
_entity_poly.pdbx_seq_one_letter_code
_entity_poly.pdbx_strand_id
1 'polypeptide(L)'
;QLTFHRCDGSTWQKTTLAKGSTYSLPGVRDAEGYTFMGWSSKPMQSVNPEYEAEEKITVNGNMNLYAVVFNRSTEKDLTEAELPQVDIYKYKQVIFVGDSRTEFMENVLKGMGESAIKNVKFVCSAGKKLNWLTTTGWSQLYAMVQKDTNSILSKKTAVIFNFGVNDLSDYADYVEYYNWIAPQLKSK
;
A
#
# COMPACT_ATOMS: atom_id res chain seq x y z
N GLN A 1 -20.86 0.19 -27.91
CA GLN A 1 -21.62 -0.13 -26.70
C GLN A 1 -20.71 -0.04 -25.48
N LEU A 2 -21.18 0.60 -24.43
CA LEU A 2 -20.55 0.68 -23.12
C LEU A 2 -21.36 -0.18 -22.15
N THR A 3 -20.71 -1.18 -21.53
CA THR A 3 -21.35 -2.10 -20.59
C THR A 3 -20.70 -1.92 -19.22
N PHE A 4 -21.51 -1.67 -18.22
CA PHE A 4 -21.09 -1.58 -16.84
C PHE A 4 -21.40 -2.88 -16.11
N HIS A 5 -20.44 -3.35 -15.34
CA HIS A 5 -20.56 -4.56 -14.54
C HIS A 5 -20.41 -4.24 -13.05
N ARG A 6 -21.10 -5.00 -12.21
CA ARG A 6 -20.86 -4.99 -10.77
C ARG A 6 -19.49 -5.62 -10.44
N CYS A 7 -19.07 -5.47 -9.20
CA CYS A 7 -17.82 -6.07 -8.73
C CYS A 7 -17.79 -7.62 -8.84
N ASP A 8 -18.95 -8.28 -8.86
CA ASP A 8 -19.08 -9.73 -9.08
C ASP A 8 -19.06 -10.13 -10.58
N GLY A 9 -18.91 -9.18 -11.48
CA GLY A 9 -18.92 -9.37 -12.93
C GLY A 9 -20.31 -9.39 -13.58
N SER A 10 -21.40 -9.36 -12.80
CA SER A 10 -22.75 -9.32 -13.36
C SER A 10 -23.01 -7.98 -14.07
N THR A 11 -23.75 -7.98 -15.15
CA THR A 11 -24.08 -6.75 -15.87
C THR A 11 -25.01 -5.88 -15.03
N TRP A 12 -24.62 -4.61 -14.85
CA TRP A 12 -25.44 -3.61 -14.18
C TRP A 12 -26.22 -2.74 -15.18
N GLN A 13 -25.52 -2.18 -16.17
CA GLN A 13 -26.09 -1.25 -17.13
C GLN A 13 -25.43 -1.38 -18.50
N LYS A 14 -26.19 -1.11 -19.58
CA LYS A 14 -25.66 -1.00 -20.95
C LYS A 14 -26.11 0.32 -21.56
N THR A 15 -25.20 0.96 -22.29
CA THR A 15 -25.47 2.20 -23.01
C THR A 15 -24.90 2.09 -24.42
N THR A 16 -25.71 2.45 -25.42
CA THR A 16 -25.25 2.51 -26.80
C THR A 16 -24.98 3.96 -27.16
N LEU A 17 -23.78 4.23 -27.62
CA LEU A 17 -23.29 5.57 -27.93
C LEU A 17 -22.71 5.60 -29.35
N ALA A 18 -22.76 6.76 -30.00
CA ALA A 18 -22.04 6.97 -31.26
C ALA A 18 -20.52 6.87 -31.00
N LYS A 19 -19.80 6.33 -31.99
CA LYS A 19 -18.31 6.28 -31.92
C LYS A 19 -17.73 7.69 -31.82
N GLY A 20 -16.80 7.90 -30.90
CA GLY A 20 -16.17 9.18 -30.65
C GLY A 20 -16.97 10.13 -29.74
N SER A 21 -18.15 9.71 -29.23
CA SER A 21 -18.89 10.52 -28.26
C SER A 21 -18.24 10.51 -26.88
N THR A 22 -18.40 11.61 -26.19
CA THR A 22 -17.98 11.74 -24.79
C THR A 22 -19.10 11.26 -23.87
N TYR A 23 -18.75 10.48 -22.87
CA TYR A 23 -19.68 9.97 -21.87
C TYR A 23 -19.12 10.19 -20.46
N SER A 24 -19.95 10.71 -19.55
CA SER A 24 -19.59 10.84 -18.14
C SER A 24 -19.92 9.54 -17.42
N LEU A 25 -18.93 8.94 -16.81
CA LEU A 25 -19.08 7.67 -16.12
C LEU A 25 -20.00 7.82 -14.90
N PRO A 26 -20.88 6.85 -14.63
CA PRO A 26 -21.79 6.97 -13.50
C PRO A 26 -21.04 6.88 -12.18
N GLY A 27 -21.43 7.71 -11.22
CA GLY A 27 -21.14 7.49 -9.82
C GLY A 27 -22.09 6.42 -9.25
N VAL A 28 -21.60 5.58 -8.38
CA VAL A 28 -22.39 4.57 -7.68
C VAL A 28 -22.41 4.92 -6.20
N ARG A 29 -23.60 4.85 -5.58
CA ARG A 29 -23.69 5.06 -4.13
C ARG A 29 -23.00 3.91 -3.39
N ASP A 30 -22.32 4.26 -2.32
CA ASP A 30 -21.80 3.29 -1.38
C ASP A 30 -22.92 2.37 -0.90
N ALA A 31 -22.65 1.08 -0.83
CA ALA A 31 -23.50 0.10 -0.17
C ALA A 31 -23.00 -0.14 1.25
N GLU A 32 -23.85 -0.73 2.09
CA GLU A 32 -23.44 -1.11 3.44
C GLU A 32 -22.19 -2.02 3.37
N GLY A 33 -21.13 -1.59 4.06
CA GLY A 33 -19.85 -2.28 4.08
C GLY A 33 -18.96 -2.11 2.84
N TYR A 34 -19.38 -1.33 1.81
CA TYR A 34 -18.60 -1.13 0.59
C TYR A 34 -18.54 0.33 0.18
N THR A 35 -17.36 0.79 -0.21
CA THR A 35 -17.16 2.09 -0.86
C THR A 35 -16.88 1.89 -2.34
N PHE A 36 -17.58 2.61 -3.19
CA PHE A 36 -17.30 2.63 -4.62
C PHE A 36 -16.05 3.49 -4.89
N MET A 37 -15.05 2.89 -5.54
CA MET A 37 -13.77 3.52 -5.82
C MET A 37 -13.66 4.07 -7.25
N GLY A 38 -14.43 3.52 -8.20
CA GLY A 38 -14.38 3.88 -9.60
C GLY A 38 -14.57 2.68 -10.53
N TRP A 39 -14.12 2.80 -11.77
CA TRP A 39 -14.30 1.80 -12.82
C TRP A 39 -12.97 1.26 -13.33
N SER A 40 -12.93 -0.01 -13.72
CA SER A 40 -11.77 -0.65 -14.36
C SER A 40 -12.18 -1.40 -15.62
N SER A 41 -11.32 -1.46 -16.62
CA SER A 41 -11.49 -2.31 -17.80
C SER A 41 -11.26 -3.80 -17.50
N LYS A 42 -10.68 -4.10 -16.34
CA LYS A 42 -10.37 -5.46 -15.90
C LYS A 42 -11.35 -5.92 -14.83
N PRO A 43 -11.87 -7.15 -14.92
CA PRO A 43 -12.73 -7.71 -13.89
C PRO A 43 -11.95 -7.97 -12.59
N MET A 44 -12.66 -7.92 -11.46
CA MET A 44 -12.15 -8.27 -10.13
C MET A 44 -10.95 -7.45 -9.64
N GLN A 45 -10.76 -6.24 -10.14
CA GLN A 45 -9.75 -5.34 -9.60
C GLN A 45 -10.23 -4.79 -8.25
N SER A 46 -9.39 -4.89 -7.21
CA SER A 46 -9.85 -4.64 -5.83
C SER A 46 -9.52 -3.26 -5.28
N VAL A 47 -8.61 -2.48 -5.87
CA VAL A 47 -8.12 -1.26 -5.21
C VAL A 47 -7.80 -0.07 -6.13
N ASN A 48 -7.53 -0.25 -7.40
CA ASN A 48 -7.14 0.86 -8.27
C ASN A 48 -8.06 0.95 -9.48
N PRO A 49 -9.04 1.86 -9.46
CA PRO A 49 -9.84 2.13 -10.66
C PRO A 49 -8.96 2.77 -11.74
N GLU A 50 -9.21 2.43 -12.99
CA GLU A 50 -8.62 3.10 -14.15
C GLU A 50 -9.31 4.43 -14.44
N TYR A 51 -10.57 4.55 -14.00
CA TYR A 51 -11.42 5.72 -14.21
C TYR A 51 -12.15 6.08 -12.92
N GLU A 52 -12.27 7.37 -12.67
CA GLU A 52 -13.02 7.89 -11.52
C GLU A 52 -14.53 7.96 -11.79
N ALA A 53 -15.32 8.10 -10.73
CA ALA A 53 -16.72 8.48 -10.84
C ALA A 53 -16.86 9.84 -11.56
N GLU A 54 -17.84 9.96 -12.44
CA GLU A 54 -18.14 11.19 -13.19
C GLU A 54 -17.04 11.63 -14.18
N GLU A 55 -15.95 10.87 -14.29
CA GLU A 55 -14.92 11.11 -15.30
C GLU A 55 -15.53 11.06 -16.71
N LYS A 56 -15.08 11.97 -17.58
CA LYS A 56 -15.51 12.02 -18.98
C LYS A 56 -14.55 11.25 -19.86
N ILE A 57 -15.03 10.17 -20.46
CA ILE A 57 -14.26 9.34 -21.38
C ILE A 57 -14.76 9.48 -22.83
N THR A 58 -13.89 9.27 -23.79
CA THR A 58 -14.26 9.18 -25.21
C THR A 58 -14.48 7.72 -25.60
N VAL A 59 -15.68 7.37 -26.06
CA VAL A 59 -16.07 6.00 -26.40
C VAL A 59 -15.79 5.73 -27.87
N ASN A 60 -14.68 5.07 -28.17
CA ASN A 60 -14.27 4.76 -29.55
C ASN A 60 -14.68 3.37 -30.04
N GLY A 61 -15.25 2.54 -29.16
CA GLY A 61 -15.64 1.15 -29.48
C GLY A 61 -16.45 0.54 -28.36
N ASN A 62 -16.56 -0.79 -28.38
CA ASN A 62 -17.18 -1.53 -27.28
C ASN A 62 -16.23 -1.54 -26.08
N MET A 63 -16.76 -1.19 -24.91
CA MET A 63 -16.03 -1.20 -23.65
C MET A 63 -16.83 -1.92 -22.56
N ASN A 64 -16.14 -2.69 -21.76
CA ASN A 64 -16.67 -3.25 -20.52
C ASN A 64 -15.95 -2.58 -19.35
N LEU A 65 -16.71 -2.05 -18.42
CA LEU A 65 -16.21 -1.40 -17.22
C LEU A 65 -16.79 -2.11 -15.99
N TYR A 66 -15.92 -2.48 -15.08
CA TYR A 66 -16.24 -3.21 -13.86
C TYR A 66 -16.13 -2.26 -12.67
N ALA A 67 -17.12 -2.31 -11.78
CA ALA A 67 -17.08 -1.51 -10.56
C ALA A 67 -15.94 -2.00 -9.65
N VAL A 68 -15.09 -1.07 -9.25
CA VAL A 68 -14.06 -1.28 -8.22
C VAL A 68 -14.64 -0.82 -6.90
N VAL A 69 -14.67 -1.70 -5.92
CA VAL A 69 -15.23 -1.41 -4.59
C VAL A 69 -14.22 -1.77 -3.51
N PHE A 70 -14.17 -0.95 -2.48
CA PHE A 70 -13.45 -1.23 -1.26
C PHE A 70 -14.41 -1.84 -0.23
N ASN A 71 -14.07 -3.00 0.31
CA ASN A 71 -14.87 -3.68 1.32
C ASN A 71 -14.49 -3.19 2.72
N ARG A 72 -15.32 -2.33 3.31
CA ARG A 72 -15.10 -1.81 4.66
C ARG A 72 -15.33 -2.85 5.75
N SER A 73 -16.02 -3.94 5.46
CA SER A 73 -16.24 -5.00 6.47
C SER A 73 -14.94 -5.73 6.83
N THR A 74 -13.88 -5.54 6.03
CA THR A 74 -12.53 -6.01 6.36
C THR A 74 -11.75 -5.00 7.21
N GLU A 75 -12.19 -3.75 7.30
CA GLU A 75 -11.68 -2.78 8.26
C GLU A 75 -12.25 -3.12 9.64
N LYS A 76 -11.48 -3.79 10.42
CA LYS A 76 -11.75 -3.91 11.83
C LYS A 76 -11.11 -2.69 12.50
N ASP A 77 -11.93 -1.82 13.09
CA ASP A 77 -11.45 -0.84 14.06
C ASP A 77 -10.91 -1.62 15.26
N LEU A 78 -9.60 -1.90 15.21
CA LEU A 78 -8.93 -2.56 16.32
C LEU A 78 -8.88 -1.57 17.48
N THR A 79 -9.48 -1.93 18.60
CA THR A 79 -9.25 -1.22 19.84
C THR A 79 -7.78 -1.36 20.25
N GLU A 80 -7.26 -0.44 21.04
CA GLU A 80 -5.87 -0.50 21.50
C GLU A 80 -5.52 -1.84 22.17
N ALA A 81 -6.47 -2.48 22.82
CA ALA A 81 -6.34 -3.80 23.44
C ALA A 81 -6.25 -4.95 22.42
N GLU A 82 -6.80 -4.77 21.21
CA GLU A 82 -6.78 -5.77 20.13
C GLU A 82 -5.56 -5.64 19.22
N LEU A 83 -4.82 -4.53 19.32
CA LEU A 83 -3.56 -4.38 18.59
C LEU A 83 -2.54 -5.39 19.13
N PRO A 84 -1.81 -6.10 18.24
CA PRO A 84 -0.74 -6.96 18.68
C PRO A 84 0.24 -6.16 19.54
N GLN A 85 0.35 -6.50 20.82
CA GLN A 85 1.31 -5.87 21.69
C GLN A 85 2.71 -6.38 21.32
N VAL A 86 3.44 -5.59 20.57
CA VAL A 86 4.82 -5.87 20.19
C VAL A 86 5.74 -5.25 21.23
N ASP A 87 6.35 -6.09 22.05
CA ASP A 87 7.41 -5.65 22.94
C ASP A 87 8.69 -5.40 22.12
N ILE A 88 8.90 -4.14 21.73
CA ILE A 88 10.08 -3.73 20.96
C ILE A 88 11.39 -3.98 21.73
N TYR A 89 11.36 -4.09 23.06
CA TYR A 89 12.55 -4.37 23.89
C TYR A 89 13.01 -5.84 23.78
N LYS A 90 12.19 -6.72 23.20
CA LYS A 90 12.59 -8.08 22.86
C LYS A 90 13.60 -8.13 21.71
N TYR A 91 13.64 -7.07 20.93
CA TYR A 91 14.55 -6.97 19.80
C TYR A 91 15.82 -6.22 20.21
N LYS A 92 16.93 -6.64 19.66
CA LYS A 92 18.22 -5.95 19.81
C LYS A 92 18.16 -4.60 19.11
N GLN A 93 17.50 -4.56 17.97
CA GLN A 93 17.38 -3.40 17.11
C GLN A 93 16.03 -3.44 16.37
N VAL A 94 15.43 -2.28 16.17
CA VAL A 94 14.25 -2.09 15.33
C VAL A 94 14.63 -1.13 14.19
N ILE A 95 14.42 -1.55 12.95
CA ILE A 95 14.71 -0.73 11.77
C ILE A 95 13.38 -0.33 11.13
N PHE A 96 13.10 0.96 11.11
CA PHE A 96 11.98 1.51 10.35
C PHE A 96 12.43 1.88 8.94
N VAL A 97 11.71 1.36 7.95
CA VAL A 97 11.99 1.60 6.52
C VAL A 97 10.77 2.30 5.93
N GLY A 98 10.94 3.54 5.44
CA GLY A 98 9.76 4.30 5.07
C GLY A 98 9.97 5.58 4.26
N ASP A 99 8.86 6.24 4.01
CA ASP A 99 8.77 7.52 3.31
C ASP A 99 8.81 8.71 4.29
N SER A 100 8.21 9.86 3.92
CA SER A 100 8.18 11.07 4.72
C SER A 100 7.61 10.90 6.13
N ARG A 101 6.68 9.97 6.33
CA ARG A 101 6.10 9.69 7.65
C ARG A 101 7.15 9.09 8.59
N THR A 102 7.98 8.21 8.06
CA THR A 102 9.10 7.59 8.79
C THR A 102 10.22 8.59 9.05
N GLU A 103 10.53 9.46 8.10
CA GLU A 103 11.50 10.54 8.29
C GLU A 103 11.02 11.55 9.34
N PHE A 104 9.73 11.89 9.34
CA PHE A 104 9.16 12.72 10.40
C PHE A 104 9.28 12.07 11.79
N MET A 105 8.98 10.78 11.90
CA MET A 105 9.14 10.01 13.13
C MET A 105 10.60 9.99 13.59
N GLU A 106 11.56 9.81 12.69
CA GLU A 106 12.99 9.89 12.99
C GLU A 106 13.36 11.25 13.61
N ASN A 107 12.90 12.33 12.99
CA ASN A 107 13.18 13.71 13.46
C ASN A 107 12.59 13.97 14.85
N VAL A 108 11.35 13.52 15.09
CA VAL A 108 10.72 13.65 16.41
C VAL A 108 11.49 12.86 17.48
N LEU A 109 11.83 11.61 17.22
CA LEU A 109 12.54 10.77 18.17
C LEU A 109 13.97 11.29 18.45
N LYS A 110 14.66 11.80 17.44
CA LYS A 110 15.95 12.48 17.64
C LYS A 110 15.83 13.72 18.54
N GLY A 111 14.74 14.48 18.39
CA GLY A 111 14.43 15.63 19.25
C GLY A 111 14.14 15.24 20.71
N MET A 112 13.70 14.00 20.97
CA MET A 112 13.45 13.48 22.32
C MET A 112 14.74 13.01 23.04
N GLY A 113 15.85 12.95 22.34
CA GLY A 113 17.16 12.56 22.87
C GLY A 113 17.61 11.14 22.59
N GLU A 114 18.88 10.86 22.88
CA GLU A 114 19.54 9.59 22.52
C GLU A 114 18.87 8.33 23.10
N SER A 115 18.26 8.43 24.26
CA SER A 115 17.58 7.29 24.89
C SER A 115 16.38 6.80 24.10
N ALA A 116 15.68 7.71 23.41
CA ALA A 116 14.51 7.37 22.59
C ALA A 116 14.85 6.58 21.33
N ILE A 117 16.09 6.72 20.83
CA ILE A 117 16.55 6.11 19.59
C ILE A 117 17.62 5.03 19.76
N LYS A 118 18.00 4.70 21.00
CA LYS A 118 19.14 3.82 21.28
C LYS A 118 19.14 2.52 20.50
N ASN A 119 17.96 1.90 20.34
CA ASN A 119 17.79 0.62 19.64
C ASN A 119 16.98 0.76 18.35
N VAL A 120 16.75 2.00 17.88
CA VAL A 120 15.96 2.29 16.69
C VAL A 120 16.88 2.82 15.59
N LYS A 121 16.68 2.32 14.38
CA LYS A 121 17.37 2.79 13.18
C LYS A 121 16.35 3.15 12.12
N PHE A 122 16.75 3.98 11.19
CA PHE A 122 15.89 4.47 10.13
C PHE A 122 16.55 4.32 8.76
N VAL A 123 15.77 3.87 7.80
CA VAL A 123 16.07 3.86 6.37
C VAL A 123 14.89 4.57 5.71
N CYS A 124 14.97 5.87 5.58
CA CYS A 124 13.84 6.67 5.13
C CYS A 124 14.27 7.86 4.29
N SER A 125 13.34 8.35 3.49
CA SER A 125 13.49 9.62 2.77
C SER A 125 12.12 10.12 2.30
N ALA A 126 11.86 11.40 2.46
CA ALA A 126 10.60 12.02 2.07
C ALA A 126 10.31 11.86 0.57
N GLY A 127 9.02 11.66 0.25
CA GLY A 127 8.53 11.55 -1.13
C GLY A 127 8.98 10.31 -1.88
N LYS A 128 9.60 9.35 -1.21
CA LYS A 128 10.10 8.13 -1.88
C LYS A 128 8.98 7.11 -2.08
N LYS A 129 9.16 6.32 -3.13
CA LYS A 129 8.25 5.33 -3.67
C LYS A 129 8.91 3.96 -3.73
N LEU A 130 8.18 2.95 -4.20
CA LEU A 130 8.65 1.58 -4.33
C LEU A 130 10.00 1.45 -5.02
N ASN A 131 10.21 2.19 -6.10
CA ASN A 131 11.47 2.14 -6.85
C ASN A 131 12.70 2.52 -5.99
N TRP A 132 12.56 3.50 -5.09
CA TRP A 132 13.63 3.84 -4.16
C TRP A 132 13.82 2.72 -3.13
N LEU A 133 12.72 2.15 -2.63
CA LEU A 133 12.77 1.05 -1.67
C LEU A 133 13.51 -0.17 -2.25
N THR A 134 13.24 -0.54 -3.50
CA THR A 134 13.84 -1.70 -4.18
C THR A 134 15.32 -1.51 -4.55
N THR A 135 15.80 -0.29 -4.51
CA THR A 135 17.18 0.07 -4.89
C THR A 135 17.97 0.61 -3.69
N THR A 136 17.90 1.91 -3.47
CA THR A 136 18.67 2.60 -2.42
C THR A 136 18.25 2.16 -1.01
N GLY A 137 16.95 2.09 -0.77
CA GLY A 137 16.38 1.68 0.53
C GLY A 137 16.80 0.26 0.90
N TRP A 138 16.73 -0.67 -0.07
CA TRP A 138 17.19 -2.05 0.12
C TRP A 138 18.68 -2.11 0.45
N SER A 139 19.51 -1.39 -0.30
CA SER A 139 20.97 -1.40 -0.08
C SER A 139 21.34 -0.90 1.32
N GLN A 140 20.67 0.16 1.79
CA GLN A 140 20.88 0.70 3.13
C GLN A 140 20.40 -0.28 4.22
N LEU A 141 19.20 -0.84 4.06
CA LEU A 141 18.64 -1.82 4.99
C LEU A 141 19.53 -3.05 5.08
N TYR A 142 19.94 -3.60 3.94
CA TYR A 142 20.79 -4.78 3.87
C TYR A 142 22.12 -4.58 4.58
N ALA A 143 22.76 -3.43 4.38
CA ALA A 143 24.00 -3.09 5.07
C ALA A 143 23.82 -2.99 6.59
N MET A 144 22.65 -2.51 7.07
CA MET A 144 22.36 -2.44 8.51
C MET A 144 22.11 -3.83 9.11
N VAL A 145 21.37 -4.68 8.40
CA VAL A 145 21.08 -6.06 8.86
C VAL A 145 22.35 -6.90 8.87
N GLN A 146 23.23 -6.78 7.87
CA GLN A 146 24.48 -7.54 7.82
C GLN A 146 25.48 -7.19 8.94
N LYS A 147 25.54 -5.94 9.35
CA LYS A 147 26.41 -5.53 10.47
C LYS A 147 26.06 -6.21 11.79
N ASP A 148 24.88 -6.80 11.87
CA ASP A 148 24.37 -7.43 13.08
C ASP A 148 24.70 -8.91 13.21
N THR A 149 25.22 -9.56 12.17
CA THR A 149 25.54 -11.00 12.15
C THR A 149 26.68 -11.39 13.10
N ASN A 150 27.49 -10.44 13.56
CA ASN A 150 28.60 -10.68 14.49
C ASN A 150 28.22 -10.57 15.98
N SER A 151 26.92 -10.47 16.29
CA SER A 151 26.47 -10.34 17.66
C SER A 151 26.29 -11.70 18.34
N ILE A 152 26.97 -11.91 19.44
CA ILE A 152 26.81 -13.07 20.35
C ILE A 152 25.42 -13.05 21.03
N LEU A 153 24.68 -11.95 20.93
CA LEU A 153 23.38 -11.80 21.57
C LEU A 153 22.26 -12.44 20.72
N SER A 154 21.46 -13.27 21.37
CA SER A 154 20.31 -14.00 20.74
C SER A 154 19.12 -13.13 20.33
N LYS A 155 19.18 -11.82 20.56
CA LYS A 155 18.08 -10.90 20.21
C LYS A 155 18.07 -10.60 18.72
N LYS A 156 16.91 -10.76 18.09
CA LYS A 156 16.67 -10.55 16.67
C LYS A 156 16.48 -9.06 16.34
N THR A 157 16.75 -8.68 15.10
CA THR A 157 16.36 -7.39 14.53
C THR A 157 14.92 -7.46 14.02
N ALA A 158 14.10 -6.46 14.35
CA ALA A 158 12.81 -6.26 13.71
C ALA A 158 12.94 -5.24 12.57
N VAL A 159 12.29 -5.50 11.44
CA VAL A 159 12.19 -4.56 10.32
C VAL A 159 10.73 -4.22 10.11
N ILE A 160 10.42 -2.93 10.12
CA ILE A 160 9.07 -2.40 9.96
C ILE A 160 9.03 -1.54 8.69
N PHE A 161 8.23 -1.93 7.71
CA PHE A 161 8.02 -1.18 6.48
C PHE A 161 6.81 -0.25 6.62
N ASN A 162 7.01 1.02 6.28
CA ASN A 162 5.98 2.07 6.33
C ASN A 162 6.01 2.88 5.02
N PHE A 163 5.62 2.25 3.93
CA PHE A 163 5.57 2.81 2.57
C PHE A 163 4.15 2.76 2.00
N GLY A 164 3.97 3.40 0.85
CA GLY A 164 2.80 3.27 -0.01
C GLY A 164 1.95 4.53 -0.12
N VAL A 165 2.14 5.54 0.73
CA VAL A 165 1.32 6.76 0.67
C VAL A 165 1.57 7.59 -0.59
N ASN A 166 2.76 7.49 -1.20
CA ASN A 166 3.16 8.28 -2.37
C ASN A 166 2.86 7.58 -3.71
N ASP A 167 2.42 6.32 -3.67
CA ASP A 167 2.19 5.46 -4.84
C ASP A 167 1.21 4.34 -4.53
N LEU A 168 0.04 4.72 -4.01
CA LEU A 168 -1.04 3.78 -3.66
C LEU A 168 -1.49 2.93 -4.86
N SER A 169 -1.28 3.41 -6.09
CA SER A 169 -1.53 2.64 -7.31
C SER A 169 -0.68 1.38 -7.44
N ASP A 170 0.48 1.34 -6.81
CA ASP A 170 1.48 0.29 -6.99
C ASP A 170 1.38 -0.80 -5.89
N TYR A 171 0.21 -0.94 -5.28
CA TYR A 171 -0.03 -1.87 -4.19
C TYR A 171 0.40 -3.31 -4.52
N ALA A 172 0.07 -3.80 -5.72
CA ALA A 172 0.42 -5.16 -6.13
C ALA A 172 1.93 -5.37 -6.15
N ASP A 173 2.68 -4.37 -6.63
CA ASP A 173 4.14 -4.41 -6.70
C ASP A 173 4.77 -4.38 -5.30
N TYR A 174 4.16 -3.66 -4.34
CA TYR A 174 4.58 -3.71 -2.94
C TYR A 174 4.39 -5.11 -2.34
N VAL A 175 3.26 -5.75 -2.60
CA VAL A 175 3.00 -7.12 -2.11
C VAL A 175 4.02 -8.10 -2.68
N GLU A 176 4.30 -8.03 -3.99
CA GLU A 176 5.31 -8.86 -4.64
C GLU A 176 6.70 -8.61 -4.03
N TYR A 177 7.08 -7.36 -3.86
CA TYR A 177 8.36 -7.00 -3.26
C TYR A 177 8.49 -7.50 -1.81
N TYR A 178 7.46 -7.35 -0.99
CA TYR A 178 7.49 -7.82 0.39
C TYR A 178 7.57 -9.35 0.48
N ASN A 179 6.89 -10.06 -0.41
CA ASN A 179 7.01 -11.52 -0.51
C ASN A 179 8.41 -11.97 -0.92
N TRP A 180 9.09 -11.20 -1.77
CA TRP A 180 10.46 -11.48 -2.19
C TRP A 180 11.47 -11.17 -1.09
N ILE A 181 11.34 -10.03 -0.38
CA ILE A 181 12.33 -9.56 0.59
C ILE A 181 12.24 -10.30 1.95
N ALA A 182 11.05 -10.69 2.38
CA ALA A 182 10.85 -11.29 3.71
C ALA A 182 11.68 -12.57 3.94
N PRO A 183 11.79 -13.52 3.01
CA PRO A 183 12.66 -14.69 3.17
C PRO A 183 14.14 -14.29 3.31
N GLN A 184 14.58 -13.27 2.57
CA GLN A 184 15.97 -12.82 2.57
C GLN A 184 16.35 -12.16 3.91
N LEU A 185 15.43 -11.42 4.52
CA LEU A 185 15.63 -10.85 5.86
C LEU A 185 15.59 -11.91 6.96
N LYS A 186 14.75 -12.95 6.82
CA LYS A 186 14.67 -14.05 7.80
C LYS A 186 15.90 -14.96 7.81
N SER A 187 16.67 -14.97 6.73
CA SER A 187 17.88 -15.80 6.60
C SER A 187 19.14 -15.16 7.22
N LYS A 188 19.04 -13.93 7.70
CA LYS A 188 20.12 -13.15 8.33
C LYS A 188 19.94 -13.09 9.84
#